data_846c4d934206883c481a8c4785acdd08
#
_entry.id   846c4d934206883c481a8c4785acdd08
#
_cell.length_a   1.000
_cell.length_b   1.000
_cell.length_c   1.000
_cell.angle_alpha   90.00
_cell.angle_beta   90.00
_cell.angle_gamma   90.00
#
_symmetry.space_group_name_H-M   'P 1'
#
loop_
_entity.id
_entity.type
_entity.pdbx_description
1 polymer ?
#
loop_
_entity_poly.entity_id
_entity_poly.type
_entity_poly.pdbx_seq_one_letter_code
_entity_poly.pdbx_strand_id
1 'polypeptide(L)'
;MDKNKEPLVEVGEFIAEYTSHMMGCGIHTSRVIRSSKRIAEAYSYHMHISVFQKSLILTLHDSETKEYHNAVVDIPALPISFEHNSELSALSWETYDERLSLKALREKYGKIIAAPSIHPLFVLLLVGFANASFCRLFGGDWISTGIVFSSTLAGLYLKQRMSVHLNHYLVFILSAFIASLCASTSLIFDTTSDTALATSVLFLVPGVPLINGVIDIVEGHTLTGFARLTQASLLIVCIAIGLASTLFLVKDSLI
;
A
#
# COMPACT_ATOMS: atom_id res chain seq x y z
N MET A 1 -26.00 21.37 27.75
CA MET A 1 -24.73 21.46 26.97
C MET A 1 -23.61 21.09 27.91
N ASP A 2 -23.05 19.92 27.69
CA ASP A 2 -21.88 19.49 28.45
C ASP A 2 -20.69 20.37 28.04
N LYS A 3 -20.21 21.20 29.00
CA LYS A 3 -19.10 22.16 28.73
C LYS A 3 -17.77 21.52 28.37
N ASN A 4 -17.71 20.19 28.36
CA ASN A 4 -16.51 19.40 28.12
C ASN A 4 -16.53 18.60 26.81
N LYS A 5 -17.56 18.73 25.95
CA LYS A 5 -17.65 18.02 24.68
C LYS A 5 -16.78 18.74 23.64
N GLU A 6 -15.87 18.01 23.03
CA GLU A 6 -15.01 18.53 21.95
C GLU A 6 -15.88 19.01 20.76
N PRO A 7 -15.52 20.10 20.07
CA PRO A 7 -16.34 20.66 19.00
C PRO A 7 -16.55 19.68 17.82
N LEU A 8 -17.80 19.53 17.37
CA LEU A 8 -18.18 18.64 16.27
C LEU A 8 -17.34 18.85 15.02
N VAL A 9 -17.10 20.10 14.63
CA VAL A 9 -16.33 20.47 13.43
C VAL A 9 -14.89 20.03 13.57
N GLU A 10 -14.24 20.31 14.70
CA GLU A 10 -12.82 19.99 14.93
C GLU A 10 -12.58 18.47 14.97
N VAL A 11 -13.51 17.73 15.60
CA VAL A 11 -13.47 16.25 15.62
C VAL A 11 -13.70 15.70 14.21
N GLY A 12 -14.65 16.27 13.46
CA GLY A 12 -14.95 15.85 12.10
C GLY A 12 -13.78 16.07 11.12
N GLU A 13 -13.13 17.22 11.21
CA GLU A 13 -11.92 17.52 10.41
C GLU A 13 -10.78 16.54 10.74
N PHE A 14 -10.55 16.28 12.03
CA PHE A 14 -9.53 15.30 12.43
C PHE A 14 -9.85 13.89 11.92
N ILE A 15 -11.09 13.42 12.07
CA ILE A 15 -11.48 12.09 11.59
C ILE A 15 -11.33 12.00 10.06
N ALA A 16 -11.66 13.07 9.33
CA ALA A 16 -11.49 13.11 7.88
C ALA A 16 -10.01 12.99 7.47
N GLU A 17 -9.11 13.72 8.14
CA GLU A 17 -7.67 13.65 7.96
C GLU A 17 -7.14 12.25 8.29
N TYR A 18 -7.46 11.71 9.47
CA TYR A 18 -7.07 10.38 9.91
C TYR A 18 -7.52 9.29 8.93
N THR A 19 -8.78 9.35 8.49
CA THR A 19 -9.38 8.37 7.58
C THR A 19 -8.72 8.41 6.21
N SER A 20 -8.50 9.61 5.67
CA SER A 20 -7.84 9.78 4.36
C SER A 20 -6.41 9.28 4.38
N HIS A 21 -5.67 9.51 5.47
CA HIS A 21 -4.31 9.01 5.65
C HIS A 21 -4.26 7.49 5.74
N MET A 22 -5.12 6.87 6.55
CA MET A 22 -5.23 5.41 6.63
C MET A 22 -5.53 4.78 5.27
N MET A 23 -6.47 5.35 4.50
CA MET A 23 -6.77 4.88 3.14
C MET A 23 -5.56 5.02 2.21
N GLY A 24 -4.86 6.15 2.30
CA GLY A 24 -3.65 6.43 1.51
C GLY A 24 -2.52 5.45 1.77
N CYS A 25 -2.35 4.99 3.02
CA CYS A 25 -1.36 3.98 3.41
C CYS A 25 -1.70 2.55 2.96
N GLY A 26 -2.77 2.35 2.19
CA GLY A 26 -3.12 1.05 1.60
C GLY A 26 -3.83 0.08 2.54
N ILE A 27 -4.61 0.59 3.49
CA ILE A 27 -5.42 -0.23 4.40
C ILE A 27 -6.75 -0.59 3.71
N HIS A 28 -7.32 -1.77 4.01
CA HIS A 28 -8.62 -2.16 3.47
C HIS A 28 -9.75 -1.33 4.10
N THR A 29 -10.80 -1.08 3.31
CA THR A 29 -11.85 -0.09 3.59
C THR A 29 -12.57 -0.32 4.91
N SER A 30 -12.99 -1.54 5.22
CA SER A 30 -13.71 -1.83 6.47
C SER A 30 -12.89 -1.56 7.72
N ARG A 31 -11.57 -1.81 7.70
CA ARG A 31 -10.71 -1.51 8.84
C ARG A 31 -10.63 -0.01 9.10
N VAL A 32 -10.48 0.76 8.02
CA VAL A 32 -10.48 2.23 8.09
C VAL A 32 -11.79 2.74 8.68
N ILE A 33 -12.92 2.27 8.16
CA ILE A 33 -14.25 2.66 8.64
C ILE A 33 -14.41 2.31 10.12
N ARG A 34 -14.04 1.10 10.55
CA ARG A 34 -14.16 0.69 11.97
C ARG A 34 -13.29 1.53 12.89
N SER A 35 -12.05 1.84 12.50
CA SER A 35 -11.16 2.67 13.32
C SER A 35 -11.65 4.11 13.41
N SER A 36 -12.14 4.68 12.32
CA SER A 36 -12.67 6.04 12.30
C SER A 36 -13.99 6.16 13.10
N LYS A 37 -14.90 5.18 12.98
CA LYS A 37 -16.12 5.11 13.78
C LYS A 37 -15.83 5.05 15.27
N ARG A 38 -14.84 4.27 15.68
CA ARG A 38 -14.41 4.15 17.08
C ARG A 38 -13.96 5.50 17.66
N ILE A 39 -13.22 6.29 16.86
CA ILE A 39 -12.84 7.66 17.27
C ILE A 39 -14.08 8.53 17.41
N ALA A 40 -15.02 8.51 16.45
CA ALA A 40 -16.26 9.27 16.53
C ALA A 40 -17.07 8.91 17.80
N GLU A 41 -17.21 7.62 18.09
CA GLU A 41 -17.90 7.11 19.30
C GLU A 41 -17.21 7.52 20.59
N ALA A 42 -15.88 7.64 20.61
CA ALA A 42 -15.15 8.13 21.78
C ALA A 42 -15.54 9.57 22.16
N TYR A 43 -15.93 10.38 21.17
CA TYR A 43 -16.44 11.74 21.36
C TYR A 43 -17.97 11.85 21.39
N SER A 44 -18.67 10.72 21.46
CA SER A 44 -20.13 10.64 21.47
C SER A 44 -20.81 11.19 20.21
N TYR A 45 -20.16 11.01 19.06
CA TYR A 45 -20.68 11.35 17.73
C TYR A 45 -20.99 10.11 16.90
N HIS A 46 -22.01 10.19 16.06
CA HIS A 46 -22.33 9.17 15.07
C HIS A 46 -21.71 9.54 13.72
N MET A 47 -21.06 8.54 13.09
CA MET A 47 -20.38 8.75 11.83
C MET A 47 -21.00 7.90 10.70
N HIS A 48 -21.26 8.55 9.57
CA HIS A 48 -21.51 7.91 8.28
C HIS A 48 -20.36 8.24 7.34
N ILE A 49 -19.89 7.26 6.60
CA ILE A 49 -18.78 7.43 5.67
C ILE A 49 -19.01 6.62 4.40
N SER A 50 -18.73 7.26 3.26
CA SER A 50 -18.65 6.62 1.95
C SER A 50 -17.24 6.80 1.41
N VAL A 51 -16.60 5.69 1.04
CA VAL A 51 -15.22 5.68 0.55
C VAL A 51 -15.24 5.38 -0.94
N PHE A 52 -14.56 6.22 -1.72
CA PHE A 52 -14.30 6.06 -3.15
C PHE A 52 -12.80 5.84 -3.38
N GLN A 53 -12.39 5.63 -4.61
CA GLN A 53 -11.01 5.32 -4.94
C GLN A 53 -10.02 6.46 -4.60
N LYS A 54 -10.43 7.72 -4.80
CA LYS A 54 -9.58 8.90 -4.63
C LYS A 54 -10.09 9.91 -3.62
N SER A 55 -11.28 9.70 -3.08
CA SER A 55 -11.92 10.61 -2.14
C SER A 55 -12.80 9.85 -1.16
N LEU A 56 -13.14 10.48 -0.07
CA LEU A 56 -14.13 10.01 0.88
C LEU A 56 -15.10 11.14 1.24
N ILE A 57 -16.32 10.76 1.57
CA ILE A 57 -17.35 11.64 2.10
C ILE A 57 -17.65 11.17 3.51
N LEU A 58 -17.53 12.06 4.46
CA LEU A 58 -17.77 11.81 5.88
C LEU A 58 -18.86 12.74 6.36
N THR A 59 -19.82 12.19 7.10
CA THR A 59 -20.83 12.95 7.84
C THR A 59 -20.73 12.56 9.30
N LEU A 60 -20.47 13.55 10.17
CA LEU A 60 -20.51 13.41 11.62
C LEU A 60 -21.80 14.04 12.15
N HIS A 61 -22.49 13.34 13.03
CA HIS A 61 -23.80 13.76 13.57
C HIS A 61 -23.77 13.74 15.09
N ASP A 62 -24.21 14.85 15.69
CA ASP A 62 -24.48 14.94 17.11
C ASP A 62 -25.97 14.67 17.38
N SER A 63 -26.27 13.57 18.10
CA SER A 63 -27.64 13.19 18.40
C SER A 63 -28.31 14.12 19.40
N GLU A 64 -27.56 14.86 20.22
CA GLU A 64 -28.11 15.79 21.24
C GLU A 64 -28.50 17.13 20.61
N THR A 65 -27.56 17.74 19.86
CA THR A 65 -27.77 19.05 19.23
C THR A 65 -28.47 18.96 17.89
N LYS A 66 -28.49 17.75 17.26
CA LYS A 66 -28.95 17.49 15.87
C LYS A 66 -28.13 18.25 14.83
N GLU A 67 -26.93 18.65 15.17
CA GLU A 67 -26.00 19.27 14.24
C GLU A 67 -25.28 18.21 13.40
N TYR A 68 -24.88 18.61 12.20
CA TYR A 68 -24.14 17.77 11.25
C TYR A 68 -22.91 18.50 10.77
N HIS A 69 -21.82 17.77 10.66
CA HIS A 69 -20.61 18.21 9.96
C HIS A 69 -20.33 17.28 8.79
N ASN A 70 -20.17 17.85 7.58
CA ASN A 70 -19.85 17.10 6.38
C ASN A 70 -18.46 17.48 5.88
N ALA A 71 -17.66 16.49 5.56
CA ALA A 71 -16.35 16.68 4.96
C ALA A 71 -16.21 15.82 3.69
N VAL A 72 -15.65 16.42 2.65
CA VAL A 72 -15.21 15.72 1.43
C VAL A 72 -13.70 15.89 1.36
N VAL A 73 -12.97 14.80 1.36
CA VAL A 73 -11.51 14.82 1.44
C VAL A 73 -10.91 13.89 0.40
N ASP A 74 -9.85 14.33 -0.27
CA ASP A 74 -9.08 13.50 -1.17
C ASP A 74 -8.20 12.51 -0.40
N ILE A 75 -8.06 11.31 -0.96
CA ILE A 75 -7.17 10.28 -0.41
C ILE A 75 -5.78 10.48 -1.02
N PRO A 76 -4.76 10.81 -0.21
CA PRO A 76 -3.41 11.02 -0.70
C PRO A 76 -2.80 9.72 -1.20
N ALA A 77 -1.98 9.79 -2.25
CA ALA A 77 -1.21 8.66 -2.74
C ALA A 77 0.05 8.47 -1.86
N LEU A 78 -0.07 7.71 -0.79
CA LEU A 78 1.01 7.41 0.14
C LEU A 78 1.64 6.04 -0.15
N PRO A 79 2.89 5.81 0.26
CA PRO A 79 3.46 4.47 0.29
C PRO A 79 2.66 3.55 1.23
N ILE A 80 2.54 2.28 0.84
CA ILE A 80 1.94 1.27 1.72
C ILE A 80 2.80 1.16 2.99
N SER A 81 2.18 1.32 4.16
CA SER A 81 2.84 1.24 5.46
C SER A 81 2.04 0.36 6.43
N PHE A 82 2.60 -0.80 6.74
CA PHE A 82 2.02 -1.69 7.75
C PHE A 82 2.22 -1.15 9.17
N GLU A 83 3.26 -0.37 9.39
CA GLU A 83 3.54 0.30 10.66
C GLU A 83 2.46 1.36 10.96
N HIS A 84 2.24 2.32 10.05
CA HIS A 84 1.15 3.28 10.19
C HIS A 84 -0.21 2.60 10.34
N ASN A 85 -0.46 1.50 9.61
CA ASN A 85 -1.68 0.72 9.75
C ASN A 85 -1.87 0.20 11.18
N SER A 86 -0.82 -0.37 11.77
CA SER A 86 -0.86 -0.92 13.13
C SER A 86 -1.03 0.18 14.18
N GLU A 87 -0.19 1.22 14.12
CA GLU A 87 -0.17 2.31 15.10
C GLU A 87 -1.43 3.18 15.05
N LEU A 88 -1.93 3.53 13.86
CA LEU A 88 -3.18 4.27 13.72
C LEU A 88 -4.37 3.45 14.21
N SER A 89 -4.39 2.14 13.94
CA SER A 89 -5.42 1.25 14.49
C SER A 89 -5.35 1.19 16.02
N ALA A 90 -4.16 1.08 16.61
CA ALA A 90 -3.95 1.10 18.05
C ALA A 90 -4.39 2.43 18.67
N LEU A 91 -4.03 3.56 18.04
CA LEU A 91 -4.44 4.89 18.46
C LEU A 91 -5.96 5.05 18.53
N SER A 92 -6.70 4.43 17.60
CA SER A 92 -8.18 4.48 17.65
C SER A 92 -8.76 3.72 18.86
N TRP A 93 -8.12 2.64 19.29
CA TRP A 93 -8.50 1.90 20.50
C TRP A 93 -8.13 2.71 21.76
N GLU A 94 -6.93 3.21 21.83
CA GLU A 94 -6.47 4.04 22.92
C GLU A 94 -7.39 5.27 23.12
N THR A 95 -7.79 5.92 22.02
CA THR A 95 -8.74 7.04 22.07
C THR A 95 -10.08 6.63 22.66
N TYR A 96 -10.58 5.45 22.31
CA TYR A 96 -11.86 4.94 22.79
C TYR A 96 -11.81 4.53 24.27
N ASP A 97 -10.75 3.80 24.65
CA ASP A 97 -10.61 3.23 25.99
C ASP A 97 -10.23 4.30 27.03
N GLU A 98 -9.32 5.20 26.69
CA GLU A 98 -8.77 6.22 27.60
C GLU A 98 -9.49 7.58 27.49
N ARG A 99 -10.43 7.74 26.55
CA ARG A 99 -11.16 9.00 26.32
C ARG A 99 -10.20 10.18 26.13
N LEU A 100 -9.24 10.02 25.22
CA LEU A 100 -8.24 11.05 24.94
C LEU A 100 -8.91 12.37 24.53
N SER A 101 -8.38 13.51 25.00
CA SER A 101 -8.77 14.82 24.47
C SER A 101 -8.33 14.94 23.01
N LEU A 102 -9.03 15.73 22.19
CA LEU A 102 -8.69 15.93 20.79
C LEU A 102 -7.25 16.44 20.60
N LYS A 103 -6.77 17.26 21.53
CA LYS A 103 -5.38 17.75 21.53
C LYS A 103 -4.38 16.62 21.71
N ALA A 104 -4.60 15.72 22.67
CA ALA A 104 -3.72 14.58 22.91
C ALA A 104 -3.74 13.60 21.74
N LEU A 105 -4.94 13.38 21.16
CA LEU A 105 -5.10 12.53 19.97
C LEU A 105 -4.34 13.10 18.76
N ARG A 106 -4.46 14.40 18.47
CA ARG A 106 -3.71 15.06 17.38
C ARG A 106 -2.19 14.98 17.58
N GLU A 107 -1.72 15.14 18.84
CA GLU A 107 -0.30 15.04 19.16
C GLU A 107 0.24 13.62 18.90
N LYS A 108 -0.48 12.59 19.36
CA LYS A 108 -0.09 11.17 19.11
C LYS A 108 -0.15 10.83 17.62
N TYR A 109 -1.20 11.24 16.93
CA TYR A 109 -1.34 11.09 15.48
C TYR A 109 -0.16 11.74 14.73
N GLY A 110 0.18 12.98 15.09
CA GLY A 110 1.31 13.68 14.49
C GLY A 110 2.65 12.96 14.70
N LYS A 111 2.88 12.34 15.88
CA LYS A 111 4.07 11.52 16.14
C LYS A 111 4.13 10.28 15.26
N ILE A 112 3.01 9.59 15.06
CA ILE A 112 2.93 8.41 14.19
C ILE A 112 3.27 8.79 12.75
N ILE A 113 2.66 9.86 12.22
CA ILE A 113 2.87 10.27 10.83
C ILE A 113 4.28 10.82 10.59
N ALA A 114 4.87 11.48 11.58
CA ALA A 114 6.23 12.02 11.51
C ALA A 114 7.31 10.95 11.74
N ALA A 115 6.94 9.72 12.10
CA ALA A 115 7.90 8.65 12.33
C ALA A 115 8.74 8.38 11.06
N PRO A 116 10.07 8.24 11.19
CA PRO A 116 10.93 8.02 10.06
C PRO A 116 10.65 6.68 9.40
N SER A 117 10.43 6.66 8.10
CA SER A 117 10.31 5.43 7.33
C SER A 117 11.64 4.69 7.25
N ILE A 118 11.58 3.37 7.02
CA ILE A 118 12.78 2.53 6.84
C ILE A 118 13.65 3.09 5.72
N HIS A 119 14.96 3.17 5.99
CA HIS A 119 15.91 3.71 5.02
C HIS A 119 15.85 2.94 3.69
N PRO A 120 15.78 3.62 2.52
CA PRO A 120 15.59 2.98 1.21
C PRO A 120 16.60 1.88 0.88
N LEU A 121 17.84 1.98 1.36
CA LEU A 121 18.87 0.96 1.18
C LEU A 121 18.53 -0.35 1.92
N PHE A 122 17.98 -0.25 3.14
CA PHE A 122 17.53 -1.44 3.87
C PHE A 122 16.35 -2.10 3.17
N VAL A 123 15.40 -1.31 2.67
CA VAL A 123 14.27 -1.83 1.86
C VAL A 123 14.80 -2.56 0.64
N LEU A 124 15.78 -1.98 -0.07
CA LEU A 124 16.40 -2.59 -1.24
C LEU A 124 16.99 -3.97 -0.92
N LEU A 125 17.78 -4.07 0.14
CA LEU A 125 18.41 -5.34 0.55
C LEU A 125 17.38 -6.37 1.02
N LEU A 126 16.42 -5.96 1.86
CA LEU A 126 15.38 -6.86 2.38
C LEU A 126 14.50 -7.43 1.27
N VAL A 127 14.11 -6.61 0.30
CA VAL A 127 13.33 -7.06 -0.87
C VAL A 127 14.18 -7.97 -1.76
N GLY A 128 15.47 -7.66 -1.95
CA GLY A 128 16.40 -8.53 -2.66
C GLY A 128 16.49 -9.93 -2.03
N PHE A 129 16.67 -10.01 -0.71
CA PHE A 129 16.69 -11.29 0.02
C PHE A 129 15.34 -12.02 -0.04
N ALA A 130 14.23 -11.30 0.12
CA ALA A 130 12.90 -11.88 0.03
C ALA A 130 12.67 -12.50 -1.35
N ASN A 131 13.00 -11.78 -2.43
CA ASN A 131 12.81 -12.27 -3.78
C ASN A 131 13.75 -13.44 -4.14
N ALA A 132 15.00 -13.40 -3.68
CA ALA A 132 15.93 -14.53 -3.78
C ALA A 132 15.40 -15.78 -3.04
N SER A 133 14.77 -15.59 -1.88
CA SER A 133 14.12 -16.68 -1.14
C SER A 133 12.95 -17.28 -1.89
N PHE A 134 12.17 -16.46 -2.61
CA PHE A 134 11.12 -16.97 -3.53
C PHE A 134 11.73 -17.80 -4.66
N CYS A 135 12.86 -17.39 -5.25
CA CYS A 135 13.54 -18.19 -6.25
C CYS A 135 13.89 -19.59 -5.70
N ARG A 136 14.43 -19.67 -4.45
CA ARG A 136 14.68 -20.96 -3.79
C ARG A 136 13.41 -21.77 -3.56
N LEU A 137 12.35 -21.12 -3.11
CA LEU A 137 11.05 -21.78 -2.88
C LEU A 137 10.47 -22.40 -4.16
N PHE A 138 10.68 -21.77 -5.30
CA PHE A 138 10.24 -22.26 -6.61
C PHE A 138 11.26 -23.21 -7.27
N GLY A 139 12.24 -23.71 -6.52
CA GLY A 139 13.17 -24.73 -6.99
C GLY A 139 14.40 -24.17 -7.73
N GLY A 140 14.66 -22.84 -7.66
CA GLY A 140 15.88 -22.26 -8.22
C GLY A 140 17.13 -22.77 -7.49
N ASP A 141 18.23 -22.98 -8.20
CA ASP A 141 19.54 -23.32 -7.62
C ASP A 141 20.23 -22.10 -6.97
N TRP A 142 21.41 -22.29 -6.40
CA TRP A 142 22.11 -21.20 -5.71
C TRP A 142 22.60 -20.11 -6.66
N ILE A 143 22.96 -20.47 -7.92
CA ILE A 143 23.41 -19.52 -8.95
C ILE A 143 22.22 -18.65 -9.38
N SER A 144 21.09 -19.27 -9.71
CA SER A 144 19.86 -18.55 -10.03
C SER A 144 19.38 -17.65 -8.88
N THR A 145 19.51 -18.11 -7.64
CA THR A 145 19.18 -17.33 -6.46
C THR A 145 20.02 -16.05 -6.34
N GLY A 146 21.34 -16.15 -6.58
CA GLY A 146 22.26 -15.01 -6.59
C GLY A 146 21.97 -14.03 -7.74
N ILE A 147 21.62 -14.55 -8.91
CA ILE A 147 21.23 -13.75 -10.08
C ILE A 147 19.91 -13.01 -9.78
N VAL A 148 18.89 -13.68 -9.23
CA VAL A 148 17.62 -13.06 -8.84
C VAL A 148 17.80 -12.00 -7.77
N PHE A 149 18.65 -12.23 -6.79
CA PHE A 149 19.00 -11.21 -5.81
C PHE A 149 19.54 -9.94 -6.49
N SER A 150 20.56 -10.08 -7.33
CA SER A 150 21.20 -8.96 -8.02
C SER A 150 20.26 -8.24 -8.99
N SER A 151 19.46 -9.00 -9.75
CA SER A 151 18.45 -8.45 -10.67
C SER A 151 17.36 -7.67 -9.95
N THR A 152 16.92 -8.17 -8.79
CA THR A 152 15.96 -7.47 -7.93
C THR A 152 16.51 -6.14 -7.42
N LEU A 153 17.79 -6.12 -6.98
CA LEU A 153 18.42 -4.87 -6.57
C LEU A 153 18.45 -3.85 -7.70
N ALA A 154 18.83 -4.28 -8.92
CA ALA A 154 18.86 -3.38 -10.08
C ALA A 154 17.47 -2.85 -10.43
N GLY A 155 16.46 -3.73 -10.55
CA GLY A 155 15.09 -3.35 -10.89
C GLY A 155 14.44 -2.47 -9.83
N LEU A 156 14.62 -2.77 -8.54
CA LEU A 156 14.05 -1.98 -7.44
C LEU A 156 14.75 -0.63 -7.28
N TYR A 157 16.08 -0.59 -7.43
CA TYR A 157 16.82 0.69 -7.43
C TYR A 157 16.33 1.61 -8.54
N LEU A 158 16.16 1.07 -9.75
CA LEU A 158 15.62 1.83 -10.87
C LEU A 158 14.20 2.34 -10.57
N LYS A 159 13.32 1.47 -10.05
CA LYS A 159 11.97 1.84 -9.62
C LYS A 159 11.99 3.02 -8.63
N GLN A 160 12.82 2.95 -7.59
CA GLN A 160 12.93 4.01 -6.59
C GLN A 160 13.39 5.35 -7.20
N ARG A 161 14.33 5.31 -8.15
CA ARG A 161 14.84 6.52 -8.81
C ARG A 161 13.86 7.13 -9.81
N MET A 162 13.16 6.28 -10.57
CA MET A 162 12.27 6.74 -11.64
C MET A 162 10.87 7.13 -11.14
N SER A 163 10.44 6.64 -9.98
CA SER A 163 9.11 6.92 -9.42
C SER A 163 8.83 8.40 -9.19
N VAL A 164 9.86 9.22 -9.06
CA VAL A 164 9.74 10.67 -8.85
C VAL A 164 9.46 11.43 -10.16
N HIS A 165 9.88 10.88 -11.31
CA HIS A 165 9.91 11.62 -12.58
C HIS A 165 8.97 11.04 -13.65
N LEU A 166 8.62 9.78 -13.56
CA LEU A 166 7.87 9.07 -14.59
C LEU A 166 6.50 8.59 -14.10
N ASN A 167 5.63 8.34 -15.09
CA ASN A 167 4.34 7.73 -14.83
C ASN A 167 4.51 6.35 -14.15
N HIS A 168 3.69 6.07 -13.15
CA HIS A 168 3.72 4.86 -12.35
C HIS A 168 3.75 3.57 -13.19
N TYR A 169 2.95 3.48 -14.25
CA TYR A 169 2.90 2.31 -15.13
C TYR A 169 4.18 2.13 -15.94
N LEU A 170 4.75 3.21 -16.47
CA LEU A 170 6.04 3.16 -17.18
C LEU A 170 7.17 2.70 -16.27
N VAL A 171 7.18 3.15 -15.01
CA VAL A 171 8.16 2.69 -14.03
C VAL A 171 8.09 1.19 -13.82
N PHE A 172 6.88 0.60 -13.76
CA PHE A 172 6.71 -0.85 -13.62
C PHE A 172 7.21 -1.61 -14.84
N ILE A 173 6.89 -1.15 -16.07
CA ILE A 173 7.36 -1.76 -17.31
C ILE A 173 8.89 -1.77 -17.35
N LEU A 174 9.52 -0.62 -17.13
CA LEU A 174 10.98 -0.46 -17.20
C LEU A 174 11.69 -1.24 -16.08
N SER A 175 11.13 -1.24 -14.87
CA SER A 175 11.70 -2.00 -13.75
C SER A 175 11.62 -3.50 -13.98
N ALA A 176 10.50 -4.00 -14.52
CA ALA A 176 10.34 -5.40 -14.89
C ALA A 176 11.30 -5.79 -16.03
N PHE A 177 11.41 -4.94 -17.04
CA PHE A 177 12.33 -5.16 -18.16
C PHE A 177 13.79 -5.25 -17.67
N ILE A 178 14.27 -4.30 -16.87
CA ILE A 178 15.65 -4.31 -16.39
C ILE A 178 15.91 -5.48 -15.44
N ALA A 179 14.98 -5.79 -14.53
CA ALA A 179 15.12 -6.93 -13.63
C ALA A 179 15.20 -8.24 -14.41
N SER A 180 14.30 -8.48 -15.37
CA SER A 180 14.30 -9.69 -16.19
C SER A 180 15.49 -9.74 -17.15
N LEU A 181 15.94 -8.60 -17.68
CA LEU A 181 17.14 -8.54 -18.53
C LEU A 181 18.41 -8.88 -17.72
N CYS A 182 18.53 -8.39 -16.49
CA CYS A 182 19.62 -8.82 -15.60
C CYS A 182 19.50 -10.32 -15.27
N ALA A 183 18.30 -10.83 -15.05
CA ALA A 183 18.08 -12.24 -14.75
C ALA A 183 18.36 -13.16 -15.96
N SER A 184 18.26 -12.65 -17.21
CA SER A 184 18.59 -13.42 -18.40
C SER A 184 20.08 -13.84 -18.49
N THR A 185 20.96 -13.24 -17.68
CA THR A 185 22.33 -13.72 -17.51
C THR A 185 22.39 -15.17 -17.03
N SER A 186 21.33 -15.67 -16.37
CA SER A 186 21.19 -17.09 -16.01
C SER A 186 21.27 -18.04 -17.21
N LEU A 187 20.93 -17.58 -18.42
CA LEU A 187 21.03 -18.36 -19.66
C LEU A 187 22.48 -18.68 -20.08
N ILE A 188 23.44 -17.92 -19.54
CA ILE A 188 24.87 -18.11 -19.81
C ILE A 188 25.46 -19.22 -18.92
N PHE A 189 24.79 -19.51 -17.81
CA PHE A 189 25.25 -20.49 -16.82
C PHE A 189 24.40 -21.76 -16.89
N ASP A 190 24.97 -22.89 -16.52
CA ASP A 190 24.22 -24.15 -16.33
C ASP A 190 23.43 -24.06 -15.01
N THR A 191 22.21 -23.48 -15.08
CA THR A 191 21.40 -23.13 -13.93
C THR A 191 19.90 -23.15 -14.28
N THR A 192 19.03 -23.02 -13.29
CA THR A 192 17.56 -22.99 -13.42
C THR A 192 17.08 -21.64 -13.98
N SER A 193 17.43 -21.35 -15.25
CA SER A 193 17.19 -20.05 -15.89
C SER A 193 15.70 -19.68 -15.99
N ASP A 194 14.82 -20.64 -16.27
CA ASP A 194 13.37 -20.40 -16.30
C ASP A 194 12.84 -19.89 -14.96
N THR A 195 13.29 -20.52 -13.87
CA THR A 195 12.94 -20.11 -12.50
C THR A 195 13.51 -18.72 -12.20
N ALA A 196 14.75 -18.44 -12.61
CA ALA A 196 15.36 -17.12 -12.39
C ALA A 196 14.60 -16.01 -13.13
N LEU A 197 14.29 -16.22 -14.42
CA LEU A 197 13.53 -15.26 -15.22
C LEU A 197 12.13 -15.01 -14.63
N ALA A 198 11.38 -16.09 -14.33
CA ALA A 198 10.03 -15.97 -13.80
C ALA A 198 10.00 -15.26 -12.44
N THR A 199 10.97 -15.55 -11.55
CA THR A 199 11.00 -14.97 -10.21
C THR A 199 11.61 -13.57 -10.17
N SER A 200 12.39 -13.17 -11.17
CA SER A 200 13.07 -11.88 -11.20
C SER A 200 12.15 -10.66 -11.04
N VAL A 201 10.88 -10.77 -11.44
CA VAL A 201 9.90 -9.68 -11.43
C VAL A 201 8.88 -9.77 -10.28
N LEU A 202 8.95 -10.80 -9.41
CA LEU A 202 7.96 -11.02 -8.35
C LEU A 202 7.89 -9.88 -7.33
N PHE A 203 8.99 -9.17 -7.10
CA PHE A 203 9.01 -8.01 -6.19
C PHE A 203 8.12 -6.84 -6.66
N LEU A 204 7.68 -6.85 -7.92
CA LEU A 204 6.78 -5.85 -8.49
C LEU A 204 5.30 -6.22 -8.35
N VAL A 205 4.97 -7.47 -8.02
CA VAL A 205 3.58 -7.93 -7.93
C VAL A 205 2.81 -7.11 -6.91
N PRO A 206 1.67 -6.51 -7.30
CA PRO A 206 0.88 -5.62 -6.43
C PRO A 206 0.01 -6.41 -5.43
N GLY A 207 0.65 -7.21 -4.54
CA GLY A 207 -0.03 -8.14 -3.64
C GLY A 207 -1.01 -7.46 -2.68
N VAL A 208 -0.63 -6.31 -2.09
CA VAL A 208 -1.49 -5.59 -1.14
C VAL A 208 -2.76 -5.06 -1.82
N PRO A 209 -2.71 -4.37 -2.97
CA PRO A 209 -3.92 -3.99 -3.70
C PRO A 209 -4.81 -5.17 -4.11
N LEU A 210 -4.22 -6.32 -4.49
CA LEU A 210 -4.97 -7.53 -4.83
C LEU A 210 -5.73 -8.07 -3.62
N ILE A 211 -5.05 -8.28 -2.50
CA ILE A 211 -5.65 -8.82 -1.27
C ILE A 211 -6.73 -7.87 -0.75
N ASN A 212 -6.42 -6.57 -0.65
CA ASN A 212 -7.38 -5.59 -0.17
C ASN A 212 -8.57 -5.42 -1.11
N GLY A 213 -8.38 -5.56 -2.43
CA GLY A 213 -9.46 -5.53 -3.39
C GLY A 213 -10.45 -6.67 -3.18
N VAL A 214 -9.93 -7.88 -2.93
CA VAL A 214 -10.78 -9.05 -2.61
C VAL A 214 -11.49 -8.87 -1.27
N ILE A 215 -10.78 -8.44 -0.23
CA ILE A 215 -11.36 -8.19 1.10
C ILE A 215 -12.49 -7.14 0.99
N ASP A 216 -12.25 -6.03 0.31
CA ASP A 216 -13.27 -4.97 0.13
C ASP A 216 -14.52 -5.49 -0.56
N ILE A 217 -14.41 -6.35 -1.59
CA ILE A 217 -15.57 -6.95 -2.25
C ILE A 217 -16.35 -7.86 -1.30
N VAL A 218 -15.64 -8.73 -0.57
CA VAL A 218 -16.26 -9.69 0.36
C VAL A 218 -16.95 -8.96 1.51
N GLU A 219 -16.39 -7.83 1.96
CA GLU A 219 -16.95 -7.00 3.03
C GLU A 219 -18.01 -5.99 2.54
N GLY A 220 -18.41 -6.05 1.25
CA GLY A 220 -19.49 -5.25 0.68
C GLY A 220 -19.06 -3.91 0.07
N HIS A 221 -17.78 -3.57 0.09
CA HIS A 221 -17.23 -2.36 -0.55
C HIS A 221 -16.87 -2.63 -2.03
N THR A 222 -17.84 -3.14 -2.80
CA THR A 222 -17.63 -3.68 -4.15
C THR A 222 -16.96 -2.68 -5.10
N LEU A 223 -17.38 -1.40 -5.09
CA LEU A 223 -16.82 -0.38 -6.00
C LEU A 223 -15.34 -0.12 -5.70
N THR A 224 -14.99 0.06 -4.43
CA THR A 224 -13.60 0.27 -4.00
C THR A 224 -12.74 -0.95 -4.28
N GLY A 225 -13.26 -2.14 -3.97
CA GLY A 225 -12.56 -3.40 -4.24
C GLY A 225 -12.32 -3.63 -5.72
N PHE A 226 -13.34 -3.42 -6.57
CA PHE A 226 -13.20 -3.54 -8.02
C PHE A 226 -12.20 -2.54 -8.60
N ALA A 227 -12.21 -1.29 -8.13
CA ALA A 227 -11.25 -0.28 -8.54
C ALA A 227 -9.81 -0.66 -8.19
N ARG A 228 -9.58 -1.22 -6.98
CA ARG A 228 -8.25 -1.73 -6.55
C ARG A 228 -7.79 -2.90 -7.41
N LEU A 229 -8.67 -3.88 -7.68
CA LEU A 229 -8.35 -5.02 -8.53
C LEU A 229 -8.02 -4.58 -9.97
N THR A 230 -8.76 -3.64 -10.52
CA THR A 230 -8.49 -3.08 -11.86
C THR A 230 -7.10 -2.43 -11.91
N GLN A 231 -6.74 -1.62 -10.91
CA GLN A 231 -5.40 -1.01 -10.85
C GLN A 231 -4.30 -2.07 -10.72
N ALA A 232 -4.50 -3.07 -9.87
CA ALA A 232 -3.55 -4.16 -9.72
C ALA A 232 -3.38 -4.95 -11.01
N SER A 233 -4.47 -5.24 -11.73
CA SER A 233 -4.44 -5.92 -13.03
C SER A 233 -3.66 -5.13 -14.07
N LEU A 234 -3.82 -3.80 -14.13
CA LEU A 234 -3.03 -2.95 -15.03
C LEU A 234 -1.53 -3.01 -14.70
N LEU A 235 -1.15 -3.05 -13.42
CA LEU A 235 0.25 -3.21 -13.02
C LEU A 235 0.81 -4.58 -13.42
N ILE A 236 0.01 -5.65 -13.30
CA ILE A 236 0.40 -7.00 -13.74
C ILE A 236 0.63 -7.02 -15.26
N VAL A 237 -0.22 -6.36 -16.06
CA VAL A 237 -0.01 -6.22 -17.51
C VAL A 237 1.28 -5.45 -17.78
N CYS A 238 1.59 -4.39 -17.05
CA CYS A 238 2.85 -3.66 -17.18
C CYS A 238 4.07 -4.56 -16.90
N ILE A 239 4.01 -5.38 -15.83
CA ILE A 239 5.08 -6.36 -15.52
C ILE A 239 5.23 -7.37 -16.67
N ALA A 240 4.12 -7.89 -17.16
CA ALA A 240 4.12 -8.85 -18.26
C ALA A 240 4.73 -8.26 -19.56
N ILE A 241 4.43 -7.00 -19.88
CA ILE A 241 5.04 -6.29 -21.02
C ILE A 241 6.56 -6.17 -20.84
N GLY A 242 7.04 -5.78 -19.64
CA GLY A 242 8.47 -5.68 -19.36
C GLY A 242 9.19 -7.03 -19.52
N LEU A 243 8.64 -8.09 -18.91
CA LEU A 243 9.18 -9.44 -19.00
C LEU A 243 9.15 -9.99 -20.46
N ALA A 244 8.02 -9.80 -21.16
CA ALA A 244 7.88 -10.24 -22.56
C ALA A 244 8.89 -9.54 -23.49
N SER A 245 9.18 -8.26 -23.25
CA SER A 245 10.21 -7.53 -23.98
C SER A 245 11.60 -8.15 -23.81
N THR A 246 11.94 -8.58 -22.59
CA THR A 246 13.19 -9.32 -22.36
C THR A 246 13.21 -10.67 -23.07
N LEU A 247 12.14 -11.47 -22.92
CA LEU A 247 12.06 -12.78 -23.57
C LEU A 247 12.16 -12.66 -25.09
N PHE A 248 11.60 -11.62 -25.69
CA PHE A 248 11.74 -11.36 -27.12
C PHE A 248 13.19 -11.08 -27.53
N LEU A 249 13.95 -10.34 -26.69
CA LEU A 249 15.36 -10.02 -26.97
C LEU A 249 16.30 -11.22 -26.82
N VAL A 250 15.98 -12.11 -25.87
CA VAL A 250 16.85 -13.29 -25.58
C VAL A 250 16.35 -14.58 -26.23
N LYS A 251 15.33 -14.49 -27.07
CA LYS A 251 14.70 -15.65 -27.75
C LYS A 251 15.69 -16.61 -28.40
N ASP A 252 16.70 -16.06 -29.08
CA ASP A 252 17.70 -16.86 -29.81
C ASP A 252 18.70 -17.59 -28.86
N SER A 253 18.69 -17.19 -27.55
CA SER A 253 19.51 -17.84 -26.51
C SER A 253 18.74 -18.90 -25.72
N LEU A 254 17.42 -18.99 -25.95
CA LEU A 254 16.51 -19.96 -25.30
C LEU A 254 16.24 -21.20 -26.16
N ILE A 255 16.64 -21.17 -27.44
CA ILE A 255 16.55 -22.25 -28.41
C ILE A 255 17.93 -22.86 -28.62
#